data_bd2056c7fedff79f4780adb6b9f03c31
#
_entry.id   bd2056c7fedff79f4780adb6b9f03c31
#
_cell.length_a   1.000
_cell.length_b   1.000
_cell.length_c   1.000
_cell.angle_alpha   90.00
_cell.angle_beta   90.00
_cell.angle_gamma   90.00
#
_symmetry.space_group_name_H-M   'P 1'
#
loop_
_entity.id
_entity.type
_entity.pdbx_description
1 polymer ?
#
loop_
_entity_poly.entity_id
_entity_poly.type
_entity_poly.pdbx_seq_one_letter_code
_entity_poly.pdbx_strand_id
1 'polypeptide(L)'
;MTARIPAAFLLASALAGCSLSAAPSTPPVGLTSQSARSARWIPVAHSSYQIQYGGKLDLTVPASIYDVDYQDTTARQVAAIHARGRRAVCYVDVGTWERWRPDASQFPKGVLGKPDGGWPGERWLDIRQTSALEPIMTRRFQVCKQKHFDGVDPDNLDGYVNKTGFRLTYAQQLTYDAWVADEVHALGLTVAEKGDNNQVADLAKIYDFAVVEQCFAQGWCRQFRRYTDRNALVVDVEYHLTQNRFLTKTCPSDARYRETAILKRLELTAWIVTC
;
A
#
# COMPACT_ATOMS: atom_id res chain seq x y z
N MET A 1 -43.31 31.26 61.92
CA MET A 1 -43.11 32.46 62.71
C MET A 1 -42.48 33.51 61.84
N THR A 2 -43.25 34.52 61.51
CA THR A 2 -43.01 35.97 61.33
C THR A 2 -41.92 36.31 60.34
N ALA A 3 -42.21 36.68 59.08
CA ALA A 3 -42.78 37.97 58.59
C ALA A 3 -41.84 39.16 58.84
N ARG A 4 -41.38 39.79 57.71
CA ARG A 4 -41.60 41.23 57.44
C ARG A 4 -40.82 41.69 56.17
N ILE A 5 -41.54 42.22 55.17
CA ILE A 5 -41.18 43.25 54.23
C ILE A 5 -41.41 44.62 54.91
N PRO A 6 -40.81 45.77 54.61
CA PRO A 6 -40.78 46.47 53.34
C PRO A 6 -39.50 47.31 53.07
N ALA A 7 -39.23 48.04 52.04
CA ALA A 7 -39.88 49.21 51.46
C ALA A 7 -39.15 49.66 50.17
N ALA A 8 -39.87 50.20 49.25
CA ALA A 8 -39.48 50.84 48.01
C ALA A 8 -38.82 52.22 48.25
N PHE A 9 -37.87 52.60 47.42
CA PHE A 9 -37.59 54.00 47.06
C PHE A 9 -37.33 54.14 45.56
N LEU A 10 -38.18 54.96 44.95
CA LEU A 10 -38.02 55.51 43.64
C LEU A 10 -37.06 56.68 43.69
N LEU A 11 -36.20 56.87 42.73
CA LEU A 11 -35.81 58.19 42.22
C LEU A 11 -34.96 58.08 40.90
N ALA A 12 -35.56 58.64 39.91
CA ALA A 12 -35.08 59.65 38.94
C ALA A 12 -33.96 59.26 37.95
N SER A 13 -34.37 59.25 36.72
CA SER A 13 -33.77 59.46 35.40
C SER A 13 -32.49 60.31 35.33
N ALA A 14 -31.48 59.81 34.68
CA ALA A 14 -30.54 60.66 33.96
C ALA A 14 -30.19 59.92 32.59
N LEU A 15 -30.65 60.50 31.48
CA LEU A 15 -30.27 60.13 30.15
C LEU A 15 -28.83 60.59 29.88
N ALA A 16 -27.89 59.65 29.79
CA ALA A 16 -26.57 59.91 29.23
C ALA A 16 -26.44 59.10 27.96
N GLY A 17 -26.39 59.78 26.81
CA GLY A 17 -26.13 59.19 25.52
C GLY A 17 -24.73 58.60 25.46
N CYS A 18 -24.63 57.30 25.31
CA CYS A 18 -23.39 56.62 24.94
C CYS A 18 -23.43 56.35 23.46
N SER A 19 -22.54 57.03 22.74
CA SER A 19 -22.21 56.74 21.36
C SER A 19 -21.64 55.31 21.28
N LEU A 20 -22.35 54.44 20.56
CA LEU A 20 -21.87 53.11 20.23
C LEU A 20 -20.75 53.26 19.16
N SER A 21 -19.49 53.22 19.60
CA SER A 21 -18.37 52.93 18.72
C SER A 21 -18.49 51.48 18.25
N ALA A 22 -18.75 51.27 16.97
CA ALA A 22 -18.70 49.97 16.34
C ALA A 22 -17.25 49.47 16.39
N ALA A 23 -17.00 48.36 17.08
CA ALA A 23 -15.75 47.63 17.02
C ALA A 23 -15.58 47.07 15.59
N PRO A 24 -14.37 47.09 15.03
CA PRO A 24 -14.12 46.48 13.71
C PRO A 24 -14.36 44.97 13.81
N SER A 25 -15.31 44.47 13.03
CA SER A 25 -15.55 43.06 12.83
C SER A 25 -14.32 42.46 12.12
N THR A 26 -13.51 41.68 12.84
CA THR A 26 -12.53 40.80 12.26
C THR A 26 -13.28 39.81 11.38
N PRO A 27 -12.85 39.67 10.09
CA PRO A 27 -13.42 38.63 9.22
C PRO A 27 -13.14 37.25 9.82
N PRO A 28 -14.05 36.28 9.68
CA PRO A 28 -13.81 34.92 10.13
C PRO A 28 -12.55 34.38 9.43
N VAL A 29 -11.59 33.91 10.23
CA VAL A 29 -10.45 33.17 9.71
C VAL A 29 -11.02 31.96 8.98
N GLY A 30 -11.08 32.06 7.67
CA GLY A 30 -11.47 30.97 6.81
C GLY A 30 -10.51 29.80 7.02
N LEU A 31 -10.99 28.71 7.56
CA LEU A 31 -10.36 27.39 7.48
C LEU A 31 -10.31 26.94 6.03
N THR A 32 -9.41 27.54 5.24
CA THR A 32 -9.05 27.05 3.92
C THR A 32 -7.65 26.47 3.99
N SER A 33 -7.57 25.27 4.51
CA SER A 33 -6.46 24.38 4.23
C SER A 33 -6.96 22.94 4.20
N GLN A 34 -7.95 22.66 3.36
CA GLN A 34 -7.92 21.39 2.66
C GLN A 34 -6.79 21.53 1.63
N SER A 35 -5.56 21.22 2.06
CA SER A 35 -4.50 20.86 1.16
C SER A 35 -5.11 19.84 0.21
N ALA A 36 -5.24 20.20 -1.06
CA ALA A 36 -5.67 19.29 -2.10
C ALA A 36 -4.69 18.10 -2.03
N ARG A 37 -5.13 16.99 -1.44
CA ARG A 37 -4.42 15.72 -1.59
C ARG A 37 -4.39 15.49 -3.08
N SER A 38 -3.23 15.69 -3.72
CA SER A 38 -3.07 15.33 -5.11
C SER A 38 -3.58 13.91 -5.24
N ALA A 39 -4.54 13.71 -6.14
CA ALA A 39 -5.12 12.39 -6.33
C ALA A 39 -3.98 11.38 -6.55
N ARG A 40 -3.92 10.33 -5.72
CA ARG A 40 -2.97 9.23 -5.94
C ARG A 40 -3.12 8.72 -7.36
N TRP A 41 -2.00 8.40 -7.98
CA TRP A 41 -2.02 7.64 -9.21
C TRP A 41 -2.58 6.23 -8.93
N ILE A 42 -3.53 5.79 -9.72
CA ILE A 42 -4.10 4.44 -9.65
C ILE A 42 -3.80 3.73 -10.97
N PRO A 43 -3.10 2.57 -10.95
CA PRO A 43 -2.85 1.82 -12.17
C PRO A 43 -4.15 1.23 -12.73
N VAL A 44 -4.31 1.36 -14.03
CA VAL A 44 -5.52 0.88 -14.74
C VAL A 44 -5.28 -0.50 -15.35
N ALA A 45 -6.36 -1.25 -15.51
CA ALA A 45 -6.33 -2.57 -16.17
C ALA A 45 -5.56 -2.51 -17.49
N HIS A 46 -4.86 -3.59 -17.82
CA HIS A 46 -3.99 -3.74 -19.00
C HIS A 46 -2.74 -2.84 -19.03
N SER A 47 -2.39 -2.13 -17.95
CA SER A 47 -1.07 -1.49 -17.86
C SER A 47 0.03 -2.53 -17.93
N SER A 48 1.03 -2.33 -18.79
CA SER A 48 2.17 -3.24 -18.89
C SER A 48 3.06 -3.13 -17.65
N TYR A 49 3.55 -4.27 -17.17
CA TYR A 49 4.23 -4.36 -15.87
C TYR A 49 5.55 -5.13 -15.99
N GLN A 50 6.56 -4.68 -15.26
CA GLN A 50 7.84 -5.38 -15.11
C GLN A 50 8.20 -5.46 -13.63
N ILE A 51 8.41 -6.67 -13.14
CA ILE A 51 9.01 -6.91 -11.83
C ILE A 51 10.50 -7.17 -12.03
N GLN A 52 11.34 -6.40 -11.33
CA GLN A 52 12.77 -6.62 -11.38
C GLN A 52 13.42 -6.30 -10.02
N TYR A 53 13.62 -7.31 -9.19
CA TYR A 53 14.30 -7.18 -7.89
C TYR A 53 15.76 -7.62 -7.96
N GLY A 54 16.14 -8.37 -9.00
CA GLY A 54 17.50 -8.89 -9.20
C GLY A 54 18.23 -8.29 -10.40
N GLY A 55 19.57 -8.24 -10.29
CA GLY A 55 20.45 -7.79 -11.36
C GLY A 55 20.45 -6.27 -11.60
N LYS A 56 21.14 -5.85 -12.65
CA LYS A 56 21.17 -4.43 -13.05
C LYS A 56 19.83 -4.05 -13.67
N LEU A 57 19.22 -2.97 -13.17
CA LEU A 57 17.95 -2.43 -13.69
C LEU A 57 18.04 -2.19 -15.21
N ASP A 58 17.15 -2.86 -15.96
CA ASP A 58 17.05 -2.76 -17.41
C ASP A 58 15.78 -2.02 -17.82
N LEU A 59 15.95 -0.79 -18.27
CA LEU A 59 14.87 0.07 -18.75
C LEU A 59 14.57 -0.09 -20.25
N THR A 60 15.14 -1.08 -20.91
CA THR A 60 14.80 -1.41 -22.32
C THR A 60 13.52 -2.24 -22.42
N VAL A 61 13.12 -2.94 -21.35
CA VAL A 61 11.84 -3.66 -21.31
C VAL A 61 10.69 -2.66 -21.48
N PRO A 62 9.75 -2.92 -22.42
CA PRO A 62 8.69 -1.97 -22.75
C PRO A 62 7.50 -2.06 -21.77
N ALA A 63 7.74 -1.79 -20.48
CA ALA A 63 6.70 -1.74 -19.44
C ALA A 63 6.37 -0.29 -19.05
N SER A 64 5.11 -0.01 -18.77
CA SER A 64 4.63 1.28 -18.26
C SER A 64 4.84 1.42 -16.76
N ILE A 65 4.94 0.31 -16.05
CA ILE A 65 5.15 0.24 -14.60
C ILE A 65 6.34 -0.66 -14.32
N TYR A 66 7.26 -0.19 -13.49
CA TYR A 66 8.39 -0.95 -12.97
C TYR A 66 8.23 -1.15 -11.48
N ASP A 67 8.20 -2.39 -11.04
CA ASP A 67 8.21 -2.80 -9.66
C ASP A 67 9.60 -3.27 -9.29
N VAL A 68 10.23 -2.54 -8.37
CA VAL A 68 11.65 -2.68 -8.04
C VAL A 68 11.86 -2.54 -6.54
N ASP A 69 12.89 -3.20 -6.03
CA ASP A 69 13.20 -3.27 -4.61
C ASP A 69 13.45 -1.87 -3.98
N TYR A 70 12.87 -1.63 -2.79
CA TYR A 70 12.96 -0.33 -2.12
C TYR A 70 14.38 0.02 -1.68
N GLN A 71 15.17 -0.97 -1.28
CA GLN A 71 16.52 -0.75 -0.74
C GLN A 71 17.55 -0.63 -1.86
N ASP A 72 17.49 -1.53 -2.83
CA ASP A 72 18.49 -1.66 -3.89
C ASP A 72 18.31 -0.68 -5.03
N THR A 73 17.13 -0.07 -5.14
CA THR A 73 16.84 0.96 -6.15
C THR A 73 17.10 2.34 -5.60
N THR A 74 17.94 3.10 -6.28
CA THR A 74 18.27 4.48 -5.92
C THR A 74 17.21 5.49 -6.45
N ALA A 75 17.10 6.66 -5.80
CA ALA A 75 16.25 7.75 -6.32
C ALA A 75 16.59 8.15 -7.76
N ARG A 76 17.87 8.06 -8.16
CA ARG A 76 18.30 8.31 -9.55
C ARG A 76 17.72 7.28 -10.54
N GLN A 77 17.62 6.02 -10.14
CA GLN A 77 17.00 4.98 -10.98
C GLN A 77 15.49 5.18 -11.09
N VAL A 78 14.81 5.57 -10.00
CA VAL A 78 13.40 5.95 -10.03
C VAL A 78 13.19 7.15 -10.97
N ALA A 79 14.01 8.18 -10.86
CA ALA A 79 13.97 9.33 -11.78
C ALA A 79 14.21 8.90 -13.25
N ALA A 80 15.07 7.90 -13.50
CA ALA A 80 15.30 7.39 -14.86
C ALA A 80 14.09 6.58 -15.40
N ILE A 81 13.30 5.93 -14.53
CA ILE A 81 12.01 5.32 -14.88
C ILE A 81 11.03 6.43 -15.29
N HIS A 82 10.87 7.46 -14.46
CA HIS A 82 9.97 8.59 -14.71
C HIS A 82 10.33 9.38 -15.97
N ALA A 83 11.63 9.58 -16.23
CA ALA A 83 12.10 10.25 -17.45
C ALA A 83 11.68 9.55 -18.75
N ARG A 84 11.23 8.30 -18.68
CA ARG A 84 10.66 7.53 -19.79
C ARG A 84 9.13 7.54 -19.81
N GLY A 85 8.49 8.39 -19.00
CA GLY A 85 7.04 8.45 -18.87
C GLY A 85 6.43 7.24 -18.16
N ARG A 86 7.22 6.50 -17.37
CA ARG A 86 6.82 5.27 -16.68
C ARG A 86 6.62 5.52 -15.19
N ARG A 87 5.96 4.58 -14.51
CA ARG A 87 5.74 4.60 -13.07
C ARG A 87 6.65 3.61 -12.35
N ALA A 88 6.98 3.92 -11.11
CA ALA A 88 7.79 3.08 -10.25
C ALA A 88 6.99 2.62 -9.03
N VAL A 89 6.89 1.32 -8.83
CA VAL A 89 6.32 0.68 -7.63
C VAL A 89 7.47 0.17 -6.78
N CYS A 90 7.32 0.28 -5.48
CA CYS A 90 8.33 0.02 -4.47
C CYS A 90 8.02 -1.31 -3.78
N TYR A 91 8.75 -2.37 -4.10
CA TYR A 91 8.65 -3.64 -3.38
C TYR A 91 9.16 -3.50 -1.95
N VAL A 92 8.37 -3.93 -0.98
CA VAL A 92 8.71 -3.96 0.45
C VAL A 92 8.14 -5.21 1.09
N ASP A 93 8.98 -6.10 1.59
CA ASP A 93 8.48 -7.21 2.41
C ASP A 93 7.96 -6.70 3.76
N VAL A 94 6.70 -6.98 4.06
CA VAL A 94 6.02 -6.58 5.30
C VAL A 94 5.60 -7.76 6.18
N GLY A 95 5.56 -8.97 5.64
CA GLY A 95 5.14 -10.18 6.35
C GLY A 95 6.30 -11.06 6.80
N THR A 96 7.51 -10.84 6.25
CA THR A 96 8.71 -11.53 6.69
C THR A 96 9.84 -10.59 7.09
N TRP A 97 10.77 -11.13 7.86
CA TRP A 97 12.04 -10.54 8.20
C TRP A 97 13.11 -11.09 7.27
N GLU A 98 13.86 -10.20 6.62
CA GLU A 98 14.92 -10.53 5.70
C GLU A 98 16.27 -10.21 6.36
N ARG A 99 17.13 -11.22 6.56
CA ARG A 99 18.39 -11.07 7.32
C ARG A 99 19.41 -10.10 6.69
N TRP A 100 19.27 -9.84 5.38
CA TRP A 100 20.21 -9.00 4.62
C TRP A 100 19.82 -7.52 4.60
N ARG A 101 18.64 -7.18 5.09
CA ARG A 101 18.21 -5.78 5.14
C ARG A 101 18.99 -4.99 6.19
N PRO A 102 19.36 -3.74 5.91
CA PRO A 102 20.11 -2.89 6.85
C PRO A 102 19.41 -2.71 8.20
N ASP A 103 18.08 -2.80 8.23
CA ASP A 103 17.24 -2.65 9.41
C ASP A 103 16.94 -3.97 10.15
N ALA A 104 17.49 -5.09 9.68
CA ALA A 104 17.21 -6.41 10.25
C ALA A 104 17.45 -6.51 11.77
N SER A 105 18.48 -5.79 12.28
CA SER A 105 18.79 -5.76 13.70
C SER A 105 17.79 -4.97 14.56
N GLN A 106 16.90 -4.18 13.95
CA GLN A 106 15.89 -3.38 14.66
C GLN A 106 14.67 -4.23 15.06
N PHE A 107 14.46 -5.38 14.43
CA PHE A 107 13.36 -6.27 14.76
C PHE A 107 13.58 -6.97 16.10
N PRO A 108 12.64 -6.84 17.06
CA PRO A 108 12.73 -7.59 18.31
C PRO A 108 12.72 -9.11 18.04
N LYS A 109 13.53 -9.87 18.76
CA LYS A 109 13.59 -11.33 18.57
C LYS A 109 12.22 -12.02 18.75
N GLY A 110 11.36 -11.46 19.57
CA GLY A 110 10.02 -12.00 19.86
C GLY A 110 9.03 -11.93 18.70
N VAL A 111 9.29 -11.10 17.68
CA VAL A 111 8.43 -11.03 16.48
C VAL A 111 8.89 -11.99 15.38
N LEU A 112 10.05 -12.65 15.53
CA LEU A 112 10.62 -13.53 14.49
C LEU A 112 10.09 -14.96 14.64
N GLY A 113 9.31 -15.38 13.68
CA GLY A 113 8.70 -16.71 13.60
C GLY A 113 9.61 -17.78 12.99
N LYS A 114 9.00 -18.77 12.35
CA LYS A 114 9.72 -19.82 11.61
C LYS A 114 10.36 -19.26 10.34
N PRO A 115 11.41 -19.91 9.82
CA PRO A 115 11.90 -19.60 8.49
C PRO A 115 10.78 -19.72 7.46
N ASP A 116 10.78 -18.85 6.46
CA ASP A 116 10.01 -19.09 5.26
C ASP A 116 10.68 -20.22 4.46
N GLY A 117 9.87 -21.21 4.08
CA GLY A 117 10.37 -22.44 3.43
C GLY A 117 10.87 -22.21 2.00
N GLY A 118 10.46 -21.13 1.35
CA GLY A 118 10.80 -20.79 -0.05
C GLY A 118 12.07 -19.94 -0.15
N TRP A 119 12.35 -19.11 0.87
CA TRP A 119 13.38 -18.07 0.80
C TRP A 119 14.41 -18.17 1.94
N PRO A 120 15.59 -18.75 1.70
CA PRO A 120 16.61 -18.90 2.73
C PRO A 120 17.10 -17.55 3.28
N GLY A 121 16.92 -17.35 4.57
CA GLY A 121 17.30 -16.09 5.23
C GLY A 121 16.12 -15.21 5.61
N GLU A 122 14.91 -15.63 5.24
CA GLU A 122 13.66 -15.00 5.66
C GLU A 122 12.99 -15.75 6.81
N ARG A 123 12.24 -15.01 7.60
CA ARG A 123 11.44 -15.52 8.71
C ARG A 123 10.13 -14.76 8.81
N TRP A 124 9.06 -15.49 8.96
CA TRP A 124 7.73 -14.91 9.17
C TRP A 124 7.69 -13.97 10.38
N LEU A 125 6.91 -12.93 10.30
CA LEU A 125 6.70 -11.96 11.37
C LEU A 125 5.42 -12.25 12.17
N ASP A 126 5.47 -11.97 13.48
CA ASP A 126 4.26 -11.92 14.31
C ASP A 126 3.55 -10.59 14.10
N ILE A 127 2.72 -10.52 13.07
CA ILE A 127 1.98 -9.32 12.67
C ILE A 127 0.99 -8.81 13.74
N ARG A 128 0.70 -9.61 14.78
CA ARG A 128 -0.11 -9.17 15.92
C ARG A 128 0.60 -8.12 16.76
N GLN A 129 1.92 -8.06 16.68
CA GLN A 129 2.76 -7.10 17.39
C GLN A 129 3.00 -5.86 16.53
N THR A 130 1.93 -5.28 15.97
CA THR A 130 1.99 -4.14 15.04
C THR A 130 2.79 -2.98 15.63
N SER A 131 2.63 -2.67 16.92
CA SER A 131 3.39 -1.60 17.59
C SER A 131 4.92 -1.80 17.59
N ALA A 132 5.38 -3.04 17.48
CA ALA A 132 6.81 -3.34 17.36
C ALA A 132 7.28 -3.28 15.89
N LEU A 133 6.41 -3.56 14.93
CA LEU A 133 6.71 -3.55 13.49
C LEU A 133 6.55 -2.17 12.88
N GLU A 134 5.56 -1.39 13.35
CA GLU A 134 5.19 -0.07 12.83
C GLU A 134 6.39 0.87 12.63
N PRO A 135 7.28 1.12 13.61
CA PRO A 135 8.39 2.05 13.41
C PRO A 135 9.34 1.65 12.28
N ILE A 136 9.46 0.34 12.02
CA ILE A 136 10.34 -0.22 11.00
C ILE A 136 9.68 -0.13 9.63
N MET A 137 8.45 -0.60 9.52
CA MET A 137 7.70 -0.64 8.24
C MET A 137 7.35 0.77 7.76
N THR A 138 6.88 1.66 8.64
CA THR A 138 6.65 3.07 8.29
C THR A 138 7.92 3.72 7.74
N ARG A 139 9.10 3.41 8.32
CA ARG A 139 10.38 3.90 7.78
C ARG A 139 10.66 3.35 6.37
N ARG A 140 10.40 2.07 6.10
CA ARG A 140 10.54 1.47 4.76
C ARG A 140 9.66 2.19 3.75
N PHE A 141 8.38 2.45 4.09
CA PHE A 141 7.47 3.21 3.23
C PHE A 141 7.92 4.67 3.03
N GLN A 142 8.48 5.30 4.07
CA GLN A 142 9.06 6.64 3.96
C GLN A 142 10.26 6.66 2.99
N VAL A 143 11.08 5.60 2.95
CA VAL A 143 12.16 5.46 1.96
C VAL A 143 11.60 5.41 0.55
N CYS A 144 10.52 4.66 0.31
CA CYS A 144 9.82 4.66 -0.98
C CYS A 144 9.37 6.08 -1.37
N LYS A 145 8.74 6.81 -0.45
CA LYS A 145 8.32 8.20 -0.67
C LYS A 145 9.49 9.13 -0.96
N GLN A 146 10.57 9.04 -0.19
CA GLN A 146 11.78 9.87 -0.35
C GLN A 146 12.50 9.60 -1.67
N LYS A 147 12.44 8.38 -2.17
CA LYS A 147 12.98 8.01 -3.49
C LYS A 147 12.02 8.32 -4.64
N HIS A 148 10.85 8.92 -4.35
CA HIS A 148 9.82 9.34 -5.32
C HIS A 148 9.12 8.19 -6.04
N PHE A 149 8.96 7.04 -5.43
CA PHE A 149 8.09 5.99 -5.95
C PHE A 149 6.63 6.45 -6.04
N ASP A 150 5.86 5.87 -6.96
CA ASP A 150 4.44 6.18 -7.17
C ASP A 150 3.53 5.28 -6.31
N GLY A 151 4.00 4.10 -5.93
CA GLY A 151 3.25 3.13 -5.14
C GLY A 151 4.15 2.15 -4.40
N VAL A 152 3.52 1.26 -3.63
CA VAL A 152 4.18 0.20 -2.86
C VAL A 152 3.54 -1.14 -3.22
N ASP A 153 4.36 -2.17 -3.42
CA ASP A 153 3.99 -3.60 -3.44
C ASP A 153 4.46 -4.23 -2.12
N PRO A 154 3.57 -4.33 -1.11
CA PRO A 154 3.90 -4.95 0.17
C PRO A 154 3.76 -6.47 0.06
N ASP A 155 4.83 -7.20 0.31
CA ASP A 155 4.87 -8.66 0.18
C ASP A 155 4.49 -9.40 1.47
N ASN A 156 4.08 -10.67 1.31
CA ASN A 156 3.78 -11.61 2.39
C ASN A 156 2.57 -11.18 3.26
N LEU A 157 1.46 -10.80 2.62
CA LEU A 157 0.20 -10.41 3.28
C LEU A 157 -0.69 -11.59 3.69
N ASP A 158 -0.19 -12.83 3.67
CA ASP A 158 -0.97 -14.05 3.86
C ASP A 158 -0.43 -14.98 4.98
N GLY A 159 0.33 -14.44 5.93
CA GLY A 159 0.95 -15.19 7.02
C GLY A 159 0.01 -16.14 7.77
N TYR A 160 -1.29 -15.80 7.87
CA TYR A 160 -2.29 -16.60 8.61
C TYR A 160 -2.59 -17.97 7.98
N VAL A 161 -2.33 -18.16 6.69
CA VAL A 161 -2.43 -19.46 6.00
C VAL A 161 -1.11 -20.19 5.93
N ASN A 162 -0.03 -19.56 6.38
CA ASN A 162 1.33 -20.09 6.33
C ASN A 162 1.83 -20.68 7.66
N LYS A 163 2.90 -21.45 7.60
CA LYS A 163 3.51 -22.09 8.79
C LYS A 163 4.44 -21.13 9.52
N THR A 164 3.95 -19.96 9.89
CA THR A 164 4.73 -18.87 10.47
C THR A 164 5.34 -19.17 11.84
N GLY A 165 4.84 -20.17 12.56
CA GLY A 165 5.19 -20.43 13.96
C GLY A 165 4.28 -19.70 14.95
N PHE A 166 3.42 -18.83 14.47
CA PHE A 166 2.39 -18.11 15.22
C PHE A 166 0.99 -18.62 14.83
N ARG A 167 0.05 -18.52 15.75
CA ARG A 167 -1.37 -18.80 15.45
C ARG A 167 -2.01 -17.49 15.01
N LEU A 168 -1.78 -17.12 13.77
CA LEU A 168 -2.42 -15.97 13.15
C LEU A 168 -3.83 -16.33 12.70
N THR A 169 -4.75 -15.39 12.78
CA THR A 169 -6.13 -15.55 12.31
C THR A 169 -6.41 -14.65 11.11
N TYR A 170 -7.43 -14.97 10.32
CA TYR A 170 -7.96 -14.15 9.24
C TYR A 170 -8.14 -12.69 9.68
N ALA A 171 -8.80 -12.46 10.82
CA ALA A 171 -9.07 -11.11 11.30
C ALA A 171 -7.79 -10.34 11.70
N GLN A 172 -6.80 -11.03 12.24
CA GLN A 172 -5.52 -10.40 12.60
C GLN A 172 -4.72 -10.01 11.35
N GLN A 173 -4.72 -10.86 10.33
CA GLN A 173 -4.10 -10.55 9.04
C GLN A 173 -4.79 -9.34 8.42
N LEU A 174 -6.12 -9.38 8.26
CA LEU A 174 -6.89 -8.26 7.69
C LEU A 174 -6.66 -6.94 8.43
N THR A 175 -6.51 -6.98 9.76
CA THR A 175 -6.20 -5.78 10.56
C THR A 175 -4.82 -5.24 10.23
N TYR A 176 -3.82 -6.12 10.10
CA TYR A 176 -2.46 -5.72 9.74
C TYR A 176 -2.39 -5.17 8.31
N ASP A 177 -3.04 -5.84 7.37
CA ASP A 177 -3.06 -5.43 5.96
C ASP A 177 -3.79 -4.09 5.77
N ALA A 178 -4.88 -3.86 6.51
CA ALA A 178 -5.54 -2.56 6.53
C ALA A 178 -4.61 -1.45 7.05
N TRP A 179 -3.85 -1.73 8.12
CA TRP A 179 -2.85 -0.80 8.64
C TRP A 179 -1.74 -0.52 7.60
N VAL A 180 -1.22 -1.54 6.91
CA VAL A 180 -0.23 -1.36 5.83
C VAL A 180 -0.77 -0.43 4.74
N ALA A 181 -2.01 -0.65 4.30
CA ALA A 181 -2.63 0.19 3.28
C ALA A 181 -2.79 1.64 3.75
N ASP A 182 -3.24 1.85 4.99
CA ASP A 182 -3.42 3.18 5.57
C ASP A 182 -2.10 3.95 5.67
N GLU A 183 -1.01 3.31 6.10
CA GLU A 183 0.33 3.92 6.17
C GLU A 183 0.84 4.35 4.79
N VAL A 184 0.70 3.49 3.79
CA VAL A 184 1.10 3.80 2.41
C VAL A 184 0.25 4.93 1.83
N HIS A 185 -1.06 4.89 2.05
CA HIS A 185 -1.99 5.93 1.61
C HIS A 185 -1.73 7.28 2.28
N ALA A 186 -1.35 7.29 3.56
CA ALA A 186 -0.99 8.52 4.29
C ALA A 186 0.21 9.25 3.65
N LEU A 187 1.09 8.51 2.97
CA LEU A 187 2.20 9.06 2.21
C LEU A 187 1.79 9.53 0.79
N GLY A 188 0.54 9.33 0.39
CA GLY A 188 0.05 9.65 -0.96
C GLY A 188 0.55 8.68 -2.03
N LEU A 189 0.97 7.47 -1.65
CA LEU A 189 1.37 6.39 -2.55
C LEU A 189 0.20 5.45 -2.79
N THR A 190 0.16 4.81 -3.97
CA THR A 190 -0.77 3.71 -4.25
C THR A 190 -0.25 2.42 -3.61
N VAL A 191 -1.13 1.45 -3.35
CA VAL A 191 -0.75 0.19 -2.70
C VAL A 191 -1.32 -1.02 -3.43
N ALA A 192 -0.48 -2.04 -3.65
CA ALA A 192 -0.85 -3.32 -4.24
C ALA A 192 -1.29 -4.33 -3.17
N GLU A 193 -2.34 -5.10 -3.43
CA GLU A 193 -2.58 -6.35 -2.72
C GLU A 193 -1.66 -7.43 -3.29
N LYS A 194 -0.88 -8.09 -2.42
CA LYS A 194 0.02 -9.19 -2.81
C LYS A 194 -0.62 -10.55 -2.52
N GLY A 195 -1.47 -10.99 -3.44
CA GLY A 195 -1.87 -12.38 -3.58
C GLY A 195 -2.64 -13.05 -2.43
N ASP A 196 -3.20 -12.34 -1.44
CA ASP A 196 -4.08 -12.97 -0.45
C ASP A 196 -5.48 -13.23 -1.02
N ASN A 197 -5.57 -14.26 -1.83
CA ASN A 197 -6.80 -14.66 -2.52
C ASN A 197 -7.96 -15.00 -1.58
N ASN A 198 -7.71 -15.35 -0.33
CA ASN A 198 -8.76 -15.66 0.64
C ASN A 198 -9.38 -14.38 1.24
N GLN A 199 -8.65 -13.29 1.29
CA GLN A 199 -9.11 -12.01 1.82
C GLN A 199 -9.45 -10.97 0.73
N VAL A 200 -9.29 -11.29 -0.55
CA VAL A 200 -9.51 -10.36 -1.67
C VAL A 200 -10.88 -9.66 -1.63
N ALA A 201 -11.91 -10.29 -1.04
CA ALA A 201 -13.24 -9.68 -0.90
C ALA A 201 -13.24 -8.44 0.00
N ASP A 202 -12.35 -8.40 0.98
CA ASP A 202 -12.20 -7.29 1.92
C ASP A 202 -11.06 -6.36 1.47
N LEU A 203 -9.92 -6.92 1.07
CA LEU A 203 -8.74 -6.16 0.65
C LEU A 203 -9.00 -5.31 -0.59
N ALA A 204 -9.78 -5.80 -1.56
CA ALA A 204 -10.14 -5.02 -2.73
C ALA A 204 -10.94 -3.74 -2.42
N LYS A 205 -11.42 -3.53 -1.21
CA LYS A 205 -12.08 -2.29 -0.77
C LYS A 205 -11.08 -1.21 -0.34
N ILE A 206 -9.86 -1.61 0.03
CA ILE A 206 -8.84 -0.75 0.63
C ILE A 206 -7.56 -0.67 -0.19
N TYR A 207 -7.20 -1.70 -0.95
CA TYR A 207 -6.06 -1.71 -1.85
C TYR A 207 -6.42 -1.16 -3.24
N ASP A 208 -5.46 -0.55 -3.92
CA ASP A 208 -5.70 0.16 -5.17
C ASP A 208 -5.63 -0.77 -6.40
N PHE A 209 -4.72 -1.74 -6.40
CA PHE A 209 -4.51 -2.72 -7.45
C PHE A 209 -3.99 -4.03 -6.85
N ALA A 210 -3.68 -5.05 -7.66
CA ALA A 210 -3.15 -6.31 -7.16
C ALA A 210 -1.96 -6.82 -7.97
N VAL A 211 -0.99 -7.42 -7.29
CA VAL A 211 0.09 -8.24 -7.85
C VAL A 211 -0.10 -9.63 -7.26
N VAL A 212 -0.38 -10.59 -8.11
CA VAL A 212 -0.71 -11.96 -7.70
C VAL A 212 0.24 -12.95 -8.34
N GLU A 213 0.54 -14.03 -7.64
CA GLU A 213 1.52 -15.00 -8.10
C GLU A 213 0.86 -16.33 -8.41
N GLN A 214 1.08 -16.82 -9.65
CA GLN A 214 0.64 -18.12 -10.13
C GLN A 214 -0.89 -18.33 -10.07
N CYS A 215 -1.67 -17.26 -10.21
CA CYS A 215 -3.12 -17.38 -10.09
C CYS A 215 -3.72 -18.24 -11.21
N PHE A 216 -3.14 -18.19 -12.44
CA PHE A 216 -3.55 -19.09 -13.52
C PHE A 216 -3.13 -20.53 -13.23
N ALA A 217 -1.89 -20.76 -12.83
CA ALA A 217 -1.39 -22.11 -12.55
C ALA A 217 -2.17 -22.81 -11.43
N GLN A 218 -2.64 -22.05 -10.44
CA GLN A 218 -3.38 -22.53 -9.26
C GLN A 218 -4.90 -22.40 -9.42
N GLY A 219 -5.42 -21.70 -10.44
CA GLY A 219 -6.83 -21.67 -10.81
C GLY A 219 -7.70 -20.69 -10.02
N TRP A 220 -7.15 -19.63 -9.45
CA TRP A 220 -7.91 -18.68 -8.63
C TRP A 220 -7.92 -17.23 -9.13
N CYS A 221 -7.38 -16.89 -10.33
CA CYS A 221 -7.41 -15.55 -10.92
C CYS A 221 -8.79 -14.88 -10.87
N ARG A 222 -9.86 -15.64 -11.14
CA ARG A 222 -11.23 -15.12 -11.13
C ARG A 222 -11.59 -14.32 -9.87
N GLN A 223 -10.96 -14.59 -8.74
CA GLN A 223 -11.26 -13.91 -7.47
C GLN A 223 -10.87 -12.43 -7.54
N PHE A 224 -9.83 -12.09 -8.32
CA PHE A 224 -9.30 -10.74 -8.48
C PHE A 224 -10.10 -9.86 -9.46
N ARG A 225 -11.16 -10.39 -10.08
CA ARG A 225 -12.10 -9.58 -10.86
C ARG A 225 -12.66 -8.38 -10.08
N ARG A 226 -12.66 -8.43 -8.76
CA ARG A 226 -13.04 -7.29 -7.91
C ARG A 226 -12.19 -6.04 -8.19
N TYR A 227 -10.97 -6.20 -8.64
CA TYR A 227 -10.11 -5.11 -9.12
C TYR A 227 -10.41 -4.76 -10.56
N THR A 228 -10.41 -5.73 -11.47
CA THR A 228 -10.58 -5.47 -12.89
C THR A 228 -11.98 -4.99 -13.26
N ASP A 229 -13.02 -5.36 -12.49
CA ASP A 229 -14.40 -4.87 -12.67
C ASP A 229 -14.51 -3.35 -12.39
N ARG A 230 -13.61 -2.78 -11.59
CA ARG A 230 -13.49 -1.32 -11.37
C ARG A 230 -12.36 -0.68 -12.19
N ASN A 231 -11.87 -1.37 -13.20
CA ASN A 231 -10.78 -0.94 -14.08
C ASN A 231 -9.42 -0.75 -13.37
N ALA A 232 -9.21 -1.37 -12.21
CA ALA A 232 -7.91 -1.41 -11.54
C ALA A 232 -7.04 -2.54 -12.11
N LEU A 233 -5.71 -2.36 -12.06
CA LEU A 233 -4.74 -3.33 -12.54
C LEU A 233 -4.75 -4.58 -11.66
N VAL A 234 -4.66 -5.74 -12.29
CA VAL A 234 -4.22 -7.00 -11.69
C VAL A 234 -3.08 -7.53 -12.54
N VAL A 235 -1.96 -7.85 -11.90
CA VAL A 235 -0.80 -8.47 -12.54
C VAL A 235 -0.73 -9.93 -12.11
N ASP A 236 -0.88 -10.89 -13.03
CA ASP A 236 -0.61 -12.30 -12.77
C ASP A 236 0.85 -12.62 -13.12
N VAL A 237 1.63 -12.97 -12.11
CA VAL A 237 3.05 -13.30 -12.23
C VAL A 237 3.19 -14.81 -12.21
N GLU A 238 3.45 -15.40 -13.37
CA GLU A 238 3.68 -16.84 -13.49
C GLU A 238 5.16 -17.18 -13.52
N TYR A 239 5.54 -18.32 -12.93
CA TYR A 239 6.96 -18.72 -12.84
C TYR A 239 7.26 -20.03 -13.57
N HIS A 240 6.73 -21.13 -13.17
CA HIS A 240 7.16 -22.47 -13.61
C HIS A 240 6.53 -22.96 -14.94
N LEU A 241 6.04 -22.04 -15.76
CA LEU A 241 5.44 -22.37 -17.06
C LEU A 241 6.49 -22.34 -18.18
N THR A 242 6.27 -23.17 -19.20
CA THR A 242 6.97 -22.99 -20.49
C THR A 242 6.41 -21.74 -21.19
N GLN A 243 7.22 -21.04 -21.98
CA GLN A 243 6.75 -19.88 -22.75
C GLN A 243 5.54 -20.25 -23.65
N ASN A 244 5.57 -21.41 -24.28
CA ASN A 244 4.46 -21.87 -25.12
C ASN A 244 3.16 -22.02 -24.29
N ARG A 245 3.22 -22.64 -23.11
CA ARG A 245 2.04 -22.78 -22.23
C ARG A 245 1.55 -21.42 -21.76
N PHE A 246 2.46 -20.53 -21.38
CA PHE A 246 2.11 -19.16 -20.99
C PHE A 246 1.36 -18.45 -22.12
N LEU A 247 1.95 -18.37 -23.32
CA LEU A 247 1.35 -17.66 -24.45
C LEU A 247 0.03 -18.28 -24.95
N THR A 248 -0.10 -19.62 -24.92
CA THR A 248 -1.28 -20.30 -25.48
C THR A 248 -2.39 -20.57 -24.49
N LYS A 249 -2.14 -20.51 -23.17
CA LYS A 249 -3.11 -20.83 -22.14
C LYS A 249 -3.32 -19.70 -21.12
N THR A 250 -2.22 -19.15 -20.57
CA THR A 250 -2.32 -18.07 -19.58
C THR A 250 -2.82 -16.78 -20.23
N CYS A 251 -2.20 -16.31 -21.30
CA CYS A 251 -2.59 -15.08 -21.98
C CYS A 251 -4.10 -15.04 -22.37
N PRO A 252 -4.68 -16.08 -22.98
CA PRO A 252 -6.13 -16.08 -23.25
C PRO A 252 -7.01 -16.13 -22.00
N SER A 253 -6.52 -16.72 -20.90
CA SER A 253 -7.25 -16.74 -19.62
C SER A 253 -7.30 -15.34 -19.01
N ASP A 254 -6.13 -14.69 -18.93
CA ASP A 254 -6.00 -13.38 -18.29
C ASP A 254 -6.70 -12.27 -19.09
N ALA A 255 -6.67 -12.37 -20.42
CA ALA A 255 -7.46 -11.50 -21.28
C ALA A 255 -8.96 -11.57 -20.96
N ARG A 256 -9.49 -12.76 -20.58
CA ARG A 256 -10.89 -12.94 -20.15
C ARG A 256 -11.20 -12.21 -18.83
N TYR A 257 -10.23 -12.16 -17.93
CA TYR A 257 -10.36 -11.51 -16.63
C TYR A 257 -9.85 -10.05 -16.63
N ARG A 258 -9.31 -9.58 -17.78
CA ARG A 258 -8.71 -8.25 -17.93
C ARG A 258 -7.47 -8.04 -17.05
N GLU A 259 -6.74 -9.09 -16.80
CA GLU A 259 -5.49 -9.11 -16.06
C GLU A 259 -4.30 -8.87 -17.00
N THR A 260 -3.17 -8.48 -16.45
CA THR A 260 -1.89 -8.37 -17.15
C THR A 260 -1.01 -9.52 -16.71
N ALA A 261 -0.87 -10.55 -17.55
CA ALA A 261 0.01 -11.68 -17.25
C ALA A 261 1.45 -11.38 -17.63
N ILE A 262 2.37 -11.81 -16.78
CA ILE A 262 3.81 -11.84 -17.05
C ILE A 262 4.40 -13.18 -16.62
N LEU A 263 5.29 -13.74 -17.43
CA LEU A 263 6.08 -14.91 -17.06
C LEU A 263 7.46 -14.45 -16.62
N LYS A 264 7.83 -14.83 -15.42
CA LYS A 264 9.11 -14.49 -14.80
C LYS A 264 9.91 -15.75 -14.44
N ARG A 265 11.15 -15.55 -14.03
CA ARG A 265 11.96 -16.53 -13.30
C ARG A 265 12.07 -16.08 -11.85
N LEU A 266 12.27 -17.01 -10.92
CA LEU A 266 12.35 -16.71 -9.48
C LEU A 266 13.48 -15.73 -9.12
N GLU A 267 14.51 -15.62 -9.95
CA GLU A 267 15.59 -14.64 -9.74
C GLU A 267 15.15 -13.19 -10.03
N LEU A 268 13.94 -13.00 -10.54
CA LEU A 268 13.29 -11.69 -10.81
C LEU A 268 14.23 -10.67 -11.48
N THR A 269 15.02 -11.14 -12.45
CA THR A 269 15.88 -10.30 -13.29
C THR A 269 15.08 -9.58 -14.37
N ALA A 270 15.74 -8.90 -15.32
CA ALA A 270 15.08 -8.22 -16.42
C ALA A 270 14.33 -9.17 -17.38
N TRP A 271 14.65 -10.47 -17.37
CA TRP A 271 13.98 -11.44 -18.25
C TRP A 271 12.47 -11.51 -17.98
N ILE A 272 11.69 -11.44 -19.05
CA ILE A 272 10.21 -11.44 -18.99
C ILE A 272 9.65 -11.99 -20.31
N VAL A 273 8.49 -12.67 -20.23
CA VAL A 273 7.59 -12.89 -21.37
C VAL A 273 6.26 -12.22 -21.04
N THR A 274 5.70 -11.51 -21.98
CA THR A 274 4.40 -10.83 -21.84
C THR A 274 3.40 -11.35 -22.86
N CYS A 275 2.14 -11.18 -22.59
CA CYS A 275 1.09 -11.34 -23.56
C CYS A 275 1.08 -10.13 -24.53
#